data_c352a45abf4d8f69a3787b642a60c459
#
_entry.id   c352a45abf4d8f69a3787b642a60c459
#
_cell.length_a   1.000
_cell.length_b   1.000
_cell.length_c   1.000
_cell.angle_alpha   90.00
_cell.angle_beta   90.00
_cell.angle_gamma   90.00
#
_symmetry.space_group_name_H-M   'P 1'
#
loop_
_entity.id
_entity.type
_entity.pdbx_description
1 polymer ?
#
loop_
_entity_poly.entity_id
_entity_poly.type
_entity_poly.pdbx_seq_one_letter_code
_entity_poly.pdbx_strand_id
1 'polypeptide(L)'
;MSVRPAINRTFHDVLTEAIRDISEHGYDDPARLQEWLRRLRFAAMADLPTDAEMRNRMQVAMDAVFRRTLSKTGALRYHPGVPRFTIDRITPSLRPELDKRVRASVDLIKLNRERAVEQMLQRFAGWTSSVPDGGSRAIEKPEVREDIAKSVRQLRYEERRVSIDQGHKLMSSINAVIAEQTQAIAMMWRSHWRQAGYDYRPDHKERDKRFYVVRGSWALQQGLITKGDGYLDEITQPAEEPFCRCYGVYVNNLRDLPPEMLTEKGRRALEETRIRKP
;
A
#
# COMPACT_ATOMS: atom_id res chain seq x y z
N MET A 1 52.58 -4.33 -8.16
CA MET A 1 51.44 -3.88 -8.97
C MET A 1 50.34 -3.46 -8.02
N SER A 2 50.11 -2.14 -7.89
CA SER A 2 49.11 -1.57 -6.99
C SER A 2 47.73 -1.77 -7.63
N VAL A 3 46.88 -2.60 -7.01
CA VAL A 3 45.47 -2.74 -7.39
C VAL A 3 44.79 -1.43 -7.00
N ARG A 4 44.48 -0.59 -7.98
CA ARG A 4 43.62 0.57 -7.77
C ARG A 4 42.26 0.07 -7.24
N PRO A 5 41.70 0.67 -6.17
CA PRO A 5 40.36 0.30 -5.70
C PRO A 5 39.40 0.51 -6.87
N ALA A 6 38.51 -0.48 -7.08
CA ALA A 6 37.43 -0.40 -8.05
C ALA A 6 36.62 0.86 -7.73
N ILE A 7 36.68 1.86 -8.62
CA ILE A 7 35.81 3.03 -8.56
C ILE A 7 34.38 2.47 -8.55
N ASN A 8 33.63 2.76 -7.50
CA ASN A 8 32.23 2.37 -7.37
C ASN A 8 31.44 3.12 -8.46
N ARG A 9 31.32 2.50 -9.64
CA ARG A 9 30.62 3.08 -10.79
C ARG A 9 29.14 3.01 -10.51
N THR A 10 28.46 4.15 -10.56
CA THR A 10 27.01 4.22 -10.43
C THR A 10 26.32 3.61 -11.65
N PHE A 11 25.04 3.24 -11.52
CA PHE A 11 24.23 2.82 -12.67
C PHE A 11 24.29 3.86 -13.82
N HIS A 12 24.28 5.15 -13.48
CA HIS A 12 24.36 6.23 -14.45
C HIS A 12 25.66 6.21 -15.28
N ASP A 13 26.80 5.94 -14.62
CA ASP A 13 28.09 5.85 -15.30
C ASP A 13 28.15 4.67 -16.27
N VAL A 14 27.64 3.50 -15.81
CA VAL A 14 27.58 2.29 -16.64
C VAL A 14 26.64 2.48 -17.84
N LEU A 15 25.48 3.13 -17.64
CA LEU A 15 24.53 3.41 -18.72
C LEU A 15 25.12 4.39 -19.75
N THR A 16 25.84 5.42 -19.29
CA THR A 16 26.49 6.37 -20.17
C THR A 16 27.59 5.71 -21.02
N GLU A 17 28.38 4.83 -20.40
CA GLU A 17 29.41 4.04 -21.10
C GLU A 17 28.78 3.09 -22.13
N ALA A 18 27.68 2.40 -21.77
CA ALA A 18 26.96 1.50 -22.66
C ALA A 18 26.39 2.23 -23.89
N ILE A 19 25.77 3.39 -23.68
CA ILE A 19 25.24 4.22 -24.77
C ILE A 19 26.38 4.68 -25.71
N ARG A 20 27.52 5.10 -25.15
CA ARG A 20 28.67 5.52 -25.96
C ARG A 20 29.22 4.36 -26.80
N ASP A 21 29.45 3.21 -26.19
CA ASP A 21 29.99 2.03 -26.88
C ASP A 21 29.10 1.58 -28.05
N ILE A 22 27.78 1.48 -27.82
CA ILE A 22 26.84 1.13 -28.89
C ILE A 22 26.74 2.22 -29.95
N SER A 23 26.80 3.51 -29.55
CA SER A 23 26.78 4.62 -30.52
C SER A 23 28.02 4.63 -31.41
N GLU A 24 29.19 4.19 -30.93
CA GLU A 24 30.44 4.14 -31.68
C GLU A 24 30.52 2.92 -32.61
N HIS A 25 29.99 1.78 -32.20
CA HIS A 25 30.19 0.51 -32.91
C HIS A 25 28.93 -0.02 -33.62
N GLY A 26 27.74 0.48 -33.23
CA GLY A 26 26.47 -0.05 -33.74
C GLY A 26 26.05 -1.39 -33.12
N TYR A 27 25.04 -2.00 -33.70
CA TYR A 27 24.49 -3.32 -33.29
C TYR A 27 25.05 -4.43 -34.20
N ASP A 28 26.35 -4.61 -34.23
CA ASP A 28 27.06 -5.57 -35.07
C ASP A 28 27.46 -6.87 -34.34
N ASP A 29 27.47 -6.86 -33.00
CA ASP A 29 27.87 -7.98 -32.16
C ASP A 29 26.84 -8.28 -31.06
N PRO A 30 26.09 -9.40 -31.20
CA PRO A 30 25.14 -9.85 -30.17
C PRO A 30 25.80 -10.11 -28.81
N ALA A 31 27.04 -10.54 -28.77
CA ALA A 31 27.76 -10.80 -27.53
C ALA A 31 28.04 -9.51 -26.76
N ARG A 32 28.33 -8.41 -27.48
CA ARG A 32 28.51 -7.07 -26.91
C ARG A 32 27.23 -6.59 -26.23
N LEU A 33 26.07 -6.75 -26.91
CA LEU A 33 24.79 -6.40 -26.31
C LEU A 33 24.51 -7.19 -25.04
N GLN A 34 24.73 -8.51 -25.05
CA GLN A 34 24.49 -9.35 -23.88
C GLN A 34 25.37 -8.94 -22.70
N GLU A 35 26.63 -8.60 -22.95
CA GLU A 35 27.53 -8.11 -21.90
C GLU A 35 27.04 -6.78 -21.31
N TRP A 36 26.58 -5.83 -22.15
CA TRP A 36 26.03 -4.58 -21.66
C TRP A 36 24.73 -4.79 -20.86
N LEU A 37 23.83 -5.66 -21.31
CA LEU A 37 22.62 -6.00 -20.55
C LEU A 37 22.96 -6.58 -19.18
N ARG A 38 23.95 -7.46 -19.09
CA ARG A 38 24.44 -8.04 -17.84
C ARG A 38 25.02 -6.96 -16.91
N ARG A 39 25.89 -6.08 -17.43
CA ARG A 39 26.52 -4.99 -16.66
C ARG A 39 25.50 -3.97 -16.18
N LEU A 40 24.53 -3.58 -17.01
CA LEU A 40 23.46 -2.65 -16.66
C LEU A 40 22.55 -3.23 -15.58
N ARG A 41 22.19 -4.50 -15.69
CA ARG A 41 21.40 -5.20 -14.66
C ARG A 41 22.12 -5.17 -13.31
N PHE A 42 23.41 -5.53 -13.32
CA PHE A 42 24.22 -5.57 -12.10
C PHE A 42 24.32 -4.17 -11.47
N ALA A 43 24.67 -3.15 -12.25
CA ALA A 43 24.80 -1.79 -11.76
C ALA A 43 23.47 -1.23 -11.23
N ALA A 44 22.36 -1.44 -11.95
CA ALA A 44 21.04 -0.99 -11.52
C ALA A 44 20.61 -1.63 -10.19
N MET A 45 20.90 -2.91 -9.99
CA MET A 45 20.58 -3.61 -8.74
C MET A 45 21.53 -3.20 -7.60
N ALA A 46 22.81 -2.95 -7.88
CA ALA A 46 23.80 -2.53 -6.88
C ALA A 46 23.52 -1.13 -6.30
N ASP A 47 22.91 -0.24 -7.08
CA ASP A 47 22.54 1.12 -6.63
C ASP A 47 21.27 1.13 -5.76
N LEU A 48 20.56 0.01 -5.67
CA LEU A 48 19.33 -0.10 -4.86
C LEU A 48 19.67 -0.49 -3.42
N PRO A 49 18.85 -0.04 -2.44
CA PRO A 49 18.98 -0.50 -1.07
C PRO A 49 18.89 -2.01 -0.95
N THR A 50 19.68 -2.58 -0.06
CA THR A 50 19.65 -4.01 0.25
C THR A 50 18.29 -4.44 0.80
N ASP A 51 18.01 -5.73 0.77
CA ASP A 51 16.80 -6.32 1.36
C ASP A 51 16.67 -6.02 2.86
N ALA A 52 17.79 -6.01 3.57
CA ALA A 52 17.82 -5.69 5.00
C ALA A 52 17.46 -4.22 5.27
N GLU A 53 18.02 -3.30 4.50
CA GLU A 53 17.69 -1.87 4.60
C GLU A 53 16.24 -1.60 4.23
N MET A 54 15.74 -2.24 3.17
CA MET A 54 14.36 -2.11 2.74
C MET A 54 13.40 -2.64 3.81
N ARG A 55 13.70 -3.81 4.39
CA ARG A 55 12.90 -4.38 5.49
C ARG A 55 12.87 -3.44 6.67
N ASN A 56 14.02 -2.88 7.08
CA ASN A 56 14.09 -1.93 8.19
C ASN A 56 13.26 -0.67 7.91
N ARG A 57 13.34 -0.10 6.71
CA ARG A 57 12.51 1.06 6.30
C ARG A 57 11.02 0.74 6.39
N MET A 58 10.61 -0.44 5.90
CA MET A 58 9.21 -0.84 5.95
C MET A 58 8.76 -1.13 7.37
N GLN A 59 9.61 -1.74 8.20
CA GLN A 59 9.33 -1.93 9.62
C GLN A 59 9.04 -0.60 10.31
N VAL A 60 9.92 0.38 10.15
CA VAL A 60 9.74 1.73 10.74
C VAL A 60 8.45 2.39 10.25
N ALA A 61 8.17 2.33 8.94
CA ALA A 61 6.97 2.92 8.36
C ALA A 61 5.68 2.24 8.88
N MET A 62 5.65 0.92 8.92
CA MET A 62 4.49 0.16 9.39
C MET A 62 4.31 0.27 10.91
N ASP A 63 5.38 0.30 11.71
CA ASP A 63 5.32 0.57 13.15
C ASP A 63 4.72 1.95 13.45
N ALA A 64 5.03 2.95 12.64
CA ALA A 64 4.43 4.28 12.79
C ALA A 64 2.91 4.27 12.52
N VAL A 65 2.46 3.54 11.49
CA VAL A 65 1.03 3.34 11.21
C VAL A 65 0.36 2.58 12.35
N PHE A 66 0.96 1.49 12.81
CA PHE A 66 0.49 0.66 13.91
C PHE A 66 0.26 1.48 15.18
N ARG A 67 1.29 2.20 15.63
CA ARG A 67 1.20 3.08 16.82
C ARG A 67 0.15 4.18 16.67
N ARG A 68 0.06 4.81 15.49
CA ARG A 68 -0.93 5.86 15.22
C ARG A 68 -2.36 5.31 15.24
N THR A 69 -2.59 4.13 14.65
CA THR A 69 -3.90 3.48 14.63
C THR A 69 -4.35 3.13 16.05
N LEU A 70 -3.46 2.64 16.88
CA LEU A 70 -3.72 2.26 18.27
C LEU A 70 -3.58 3.41 19.27
N SER A 71 -3.24 4.62 18.84
CA SER A 71 -3.22 5.80 19.72
C SER A 71 -4.60 6.10 20.28
N LYS A 72 -4.68 6.91 21.35
CA LYS A 72 -5.97 7.35 21.90
C LYS A 72 -6.87 7.95 20.84
N THR A 73 -6.33 8.83 19.98
CA THR A 73 -7.08 9.49 18.90
C THR A 73 -7.48 8.48 17.81
N GLY A 74 -6.59 7.55 17.44
CA GLY A 74 -6.89 6.50 16.46
C GLY A 74 -8.00 5.56 16.96
N ALA A 75 -7.87 5.04 18.17
CA ALA A 75 -8.87 4.18 18.77
C ALA A 75 -10.24 4.86 18.85
N LEU A 76 -10.30 6.12 19.30
CA LEU A 76 -11.55 6.88 19.35
C LEU A 76 -12.15 7.12 17.94
N ARG A 77 -11.28 7.32 16.94
CA ARG A 77 -11.72 7.55 15.56
C ARG A 77 -12.38 6.33 14.91
N TYR A 78 -11.78 5.14 15.13
CA TYR A 78 -12.21 3.92 14.44
C TYR A 78 -13.15 3.05 15.26
N HIS A 79 -13.09 3.17 16.59
CA HIS A 79 -13.87 2.39 17.56
C HIS A 79 -14.44 3.30 18.67
N PRO A 80 -15.30 4.28 18.31
CA PRO A 80 -15.93 5.11 19.32
C PRO A 80 -16.70 4.25 20.32
N GLY A 81 -16.59 4.56 21.62
CA GLY A 81 -17.28 3.81 22.68
C GLY A 81 -16.57 2.54 23.16
N VAL A 82 -15.49 2.09 22.52
CA VAL A 82 -14.69 0.99 23.04
C VAL A 82 -13.70 1.53 24.09
N PRO A 83 -13.70 0.99 25.34
CA PRO A 83 -12.80 1.45 26.39
C PRO A 83 -11.33 1.22 26.03
N ARG A 84 -10.46 2.15 26.42
CA ARG A 84 -9.02 2.10 26.13
C ARG A 84 -8.37 0.82 26.63
N PHE A 85 -8.68 0.37 27.83
CA PHE A 85 -8.12 -0.87 28.39
C PHE A 85 -8.45 -2.11 27.54
N THR A 86 -9.59 -2.11 26.84
CA THR A 86 -9.96 -3.19 25.92
C THR A 86 -9.03 -3.19 24.71
N ILE A 87 -8.77 -2.04 24.12
CA ILE A 87 -7.81 -1.89 23.01
C ILE A 87 -6.40 -2.33 23.46
N ASP A 88 -5.96 -1.91 24.64
CA ASP A 88 -4.64 -2.26 25.18
C ASP A 88 -4.49 -3.77 25.39
N ARG A 89 -5.56 -4.45 25.85
CA ARG A 89 -5.60 -5.91 26.01
C ARG A 89 -5.53 -6.64 24.65
N ILE A 90 -6.13 -6.08 23.62
CA ILE A 90 -6.14 -6.65 22.26
C ILE A 90 -4.80 -6.43 21.54
N THR A 91 -4.10 -5.35 21.85
CA THR A 91 -2.88 -4.90 21.14
C THR A 91 -1.85 -6.01 20.87
N PRO A 92 -1.51 -6.91 21.82
CA PRO A 92 -0.56 -8.00 21.55
C PRO A 92 -0.99 -8.93 20.40
N SER A 93 -2.29 -9.20 20.26
CA SER A 93 -2.82 -10.07 19.21
C SER A 93 -2.78 -9.45 17.81
N LEU A 94 -2.49 -8.14 17.70
CA LEU A 94 -2.41 -7.41 16.44
C LEU A 94 -1.01 -7.47 15.79
N ARG A 95 0.01 -7.97 16.51
CA ARG A 95 1.38 -8.03 16.01
C ARG A 95 1.52 -8.84 14.71
N PRO A 96 0.85 -9.98 14.51
CA PRO A 96 0.89 -10.73 13.27
C PRO A 96 0.45 -9.91 12.04
N GLU A 97 -0.50 -8.99 12.18
CA GLU A 97 -0.93 -8.12 11.07
C GLU A 97 0.18 -7.14 10.65
N LEU A 98 0.91 -6.58 11.63
CA LEU A 98 2.07 -5.74 11.36
C LEU A 98 3.15 -6.52 10.60
N ASP A 99 3.53 -7.70 11.10
CA ASP A 99 4.59 -8.52 10.53
C ASP A 99 4.23 -9.00 9.11
N LYS A 100 2.95 -9.34 8.88
CA LYS A 100 2.41 -9.67 7.56
C LYS A 100 2.57 -8.50 6.58
N ARG A 101 2.26 -7.28 7.00
CA ARG A 101 2.33 -6.10 6.13
C ARG A 101 3.77 -5.67 5.85
N VAL A 102 4.68 -5.83 6.80
CA VAL A 102 6.11 -5.61 6.55
C VAL A 102 6.61 -6.56 5.48
N ARG A 103 6.34 -7.88 5.59
CA ARG A 103 6.73 -8.87 4.57
C ARG A 103 6.14 -8.54 3.22
N ALA A 104 4.82 -8.33 3.13
CA ALA A 104 4.14 -8.01 1.87
C ALA A 104 4.69 -6.75 1.20
N SER A 105 5.06 -5.72 1.99
CA SER A 105 5.68 -4.51 1.46
C SER A 105 7.03 -4.80 0.81
N VAL A 106 7.88 -5.58 1.48
CA VAL A 106 9.21 -5.96 0.98
C VAL A 106 9.08 -6.76 -0.33
N ASP A 107 8.19 -7.74 -0.37
CA ASP A 107 7.99 -8.59 -1.54
C ASP A 107 7.48 -7.79 -2.75
N LEU A 108 6.52 -6.88 -2.53
CA LEU A 108 6.00 -6.01 -3.58
C LEU A 108 7.07 -5.03 -4.12
N ILE A 109 7.91 -4.48 -3.23
CA ILE A 109 8.99 -3.59 -3.65
C ILE A 109 10.02 -4.36 -4.47
N LYS A 110 10.39 -5.57 -4.10
CA LYS A 110 11.29 -6.44 -4.89
C LYS A 110 10.74 -6.67 -6.29
N LEU A 111 9.48 -7.08 -6.41
CA LEU A 111 8.84 -7.29 -7.71
C LEU A 111 8.82 -6.03 -8.58
N ASN A 112 8.57 -4.86 -7.98
CA ASN A 112 8.60 -3.59 -8.70
C ASN A 112 10.02 -3.24 -9.18
N ARG A 113 11.05 -3.52 -8.38
CA ARG A 113 12.46 -3.30 -8.76
C ARG A 113 12.87 -4.20 -9.92
N GLU A 114 12.58 -5.49 -9.83
CA GLU A 114 12.86 -6.46 -10.90
C GLU A 114 12.18 -6.03 -12.20
N ARG A 115 10.90 -5.66 -12.15
CA ARG A 115 10.16 -5.16 -13.31
C ARG A 115 10.77 -3.88 -13.88
N ALA A 116 11.16 -2.93 -13.04
CA ALA A 116 11.74 -1.67 -13.49
C ALA A 116 13.10 -1.87 -14.17
N VAL A 117 13.94 -2.75 -13.63
CA VAL A 117 15.20 -3.13 -14.24
C VAL A 117 14.98 -3.84 -15.57
N GLU A 118 14.05 -4.78 -15.64
CA GLU A 118 13.72 -5.48 -16.89
C GLU A 118 13.20 -4.51 -17.98
N GLN A 119 12.31 -3.60 -17.63
CA GLN A 119 11.83 -2.56 -18.55
C GLN A 119 12.97 -1.64 -19.04
N MET A 120 13.92 -1.32 -18.19
CA MET A 120 15.11 -0.55 -18.56
C MET A 120 15.97 -1.32 -19.57
N LEU A 121 16.22 -2.61 -19.33
CA LEU A 121 17.00 -3.45 -20.25
C LEU A 121 16.29 -3.62 -21.60
N GLN A 122 14.97 -3.78 -21.61
CA GLN A 122 14.18 -3.85 -22.84
C GLN A 122 14.26 -2.55 -23.65
N ARG A 123 14.20 -1.38 -22.98
CA ARG A 123 14.38 -0.09 -23.66
C ARG A 123 15.78 0.08 -24.21
N PHE A 124 16.80 -0.32 -23.45
CA PHE A 124 18.18 -0.29 -23.92
C PHE A 124 18.34 -1.19 -25.15
N ALA A 125 17.90 -2.45 -25.11
CA ALA A 125 17.96 -3.37 -26.24
C ALA A 125 17.16 -2.87 -27.46
N GLY A 126 15.96 -2.30 -27.22
CA GLY A 126 15.16 -1.70 -28.29
C GLY A 126 15.85 -0.51 -28.94
N TRP A 127 16.50 0.35 -28.15
CA TRP A 127 17.27 1.48 -28.68
C TRP A 127 18.49 0.99 -29.46
N THR A 128 19.23 0.01 -28.96
CA THR A 128 20.44 -0.52 -29.66
C THR A 128 20.10 -1.04 -31.06
N SER A 129 18.94 -1.68 -31.21
CA SER A 129 18.50 -2.20 -32.54
C SER A 129 18.18 -1.10 -33.55
N SER A 130 18.07 0.15 -33.13
CA SER A 130 17.84 1.30 -34.01
C SER A 130 19.13 2.04 -34.38
N VAL A 131 20.28 1.68 -33.78
CA VAL A 131 21.58 2.29 -34.10
C VAL A 131 22.09 1.67 -35.39
N PRO A 132 22.47 2.49 -36.43
CA PRO A 132 22.99 1.97 -37.69
C PRO A 132 24.32 1.20 -37.53
N ASP A 133 24.56 0.26 -38.42
CA ASP A 133 25.87 -0.39 -38.52
C ASP A 133 26.96 0.66 -38.75
N GLY A 134 28.06 0.55 -38.01
CA GLY A 134 29.15 1.55 -38.03
C GLY A 134 28.87 2.78 -37.15
N GLY A 135 27.80 2.74 -36.35
CA GLY A 135 27.51 3.72 -35.31
C GLY A 135 26.63 4.89 -35.72
N SER A 136 26.33 5.75 -34.77
CA SER A 136 25.51 6.95 -34.92
C SER A 136 26.31 8.20 -34.62
N ARG A 137 26.15 9.25 -35.44
CA ARG A 137 26.72 10.58 -35.17
C ARG A 137 25.99 11.34 -34.05
N ALA A 138 24.85 10.87 -33.63
CA ALA A 138 24.04 11.45 -32.55
C ALA A 138 24.39 10.82 -31.18
N ILE A 139 25.66 10.82 -30.84
CA ILE A 139 26.28 10.07 -29.75
C ILE A 139 25.74 10.46 -28.34
N GLU A 140 25.26 11.69 -28.16
CA GLU A 140 24.88 12.16 -26.82
C GLU A 140 23.59 12.96 -26.86
N LYS A 141 22.44 12.25 -27.01
CA LYS A 141 21.14 12.84 -26.69
C LYS A 141 20.79 12.50 -25.25
N PRO A 142 20.74 13.47 -24.33
CA PRO A 142 20.30 13.25 -22.94
C PRO A 142 18.95 12.52 -22.86
N GLU A 143 18.06 12.76 -23.84
CA GLU A 143 16.73 12.16 -23.93
C GLU A 143 16.78 10.63 -24.06
N VAL A 144 17.73 10.06 -24.80
CA VAL A 144 17.89 8.60 -24.93
C VAL A 144 18.21 7.98 -23.58
N ARG A 145 19.18 8.57 -22.87
CA ARG A 145 19.55 8.09 -21.52
C ARG A 145 18.40 8.24 -20.54
N GLU A 146 17.67 9.34 -20.59
CA GLU A 146 16.52 9.59 -19.73
C GLU A 146 15.40 8.62 -20.00
N ASP A 147 15.10 8.30 -21.26
CA ASP A 147 14.07 7.33 -21.62
C ASP A 147 14.46 5.91 -21.17
N ILE A 148 15.68 5.47 -21.42
CA ILE A 148 16.16 4.17 -20.97
C ILE A 148 16.07 4.04 -19.45
N ALA A 149 16.54 5.04 -18.69
CA ALA A 149 16.56 5.02 -17.24
C ALA A 149 15.20 5.27 -16.57
N LYS A 150 14.16 5.65 -17.32
CA LYS A 150 12.88 6.14 -16.80
C LYS A 150 12.27 5.23 -15.75
N SER A 151 12.20 3.91 -15.98
CA SER A 151 11.59 2.96 -15.05
C SER A 151 12.37 2.85 -13.74
N VAL A 152 13.71 2.85 -13.79
CA VAL A 152 14.56 2.81 -12.59
C VAL A 152 14.45 4.11 -11.79
N ARG A 153 14.39 5.26 -12.46
CA ARG A 153 14.19 6.57 -11.81
C ARG A 153 12.85 6.70 -11.09
N GLN A 154 11.81 6.01 -11.56
CA GLN A 154 10.48 6.00 -10.96
C GLN A 154 10.37 5.12 -9.70
N LEU A 155 11.35 4.26 -9.43
CA LEU A 155 11.30 3.30 -8.31
C LEU A 155 11.02 3.95 -6.96
N ARG A 156 11.63 5.10 -6.65
CA ARG A 156 11.37 5.81 -5.38
C ARG A 156 9.90 6.20 -5.22
N TYR A 157 9.26 6.59 -6.30
CA TYR A 157 7.84 6.92 -6.31
C TYR A 157 6.99 5.66 -6.10
N GLU A 158 7.31 4.57 -6.79
CA GLU A 158 6.58 3.30 -6.67
C GLU A 158 6.74 2.68 -5.27
N GLU A 159 7.94 2.71 -4.68
CA GLU A 159 8.18 2.26 -3.31
C GLU A 159 7.36 3.06 -2.29
N ARG A 160 7.27 4.37 -2.48
CA ARG A 160 6.42 5.23 -1.65
C ARG A 160 4.94 4.86 -1.78
N ARG A 161 4.47 4.59 -2.99
CA ARG A 161 3.09 4.13 -3.23
C ARG A 161 2.79 2.82 -2.53
N VAL A 162 3.69 1.83 -2.61
CA VAL A 162 3.58 0.57 -1.88
C VAL A 162 3.49 0.82 -0.38
N SER A 163 4.37 1.64 0.18
CA SER A 163 4.36 1.96 1.62
C SER A 163 3.04 2.58 2.07
N ILE A 164 2.47 3.51 1.29
CA ILE A 164 1.19 4.15 1.59
C ILE A 164 0.05 3.12 1.51
N ASP A 165 -0.02 2.33 0.45
CA ASP A 165 -1.07 1.31 0.26
C ASP A 165 -1.05 0.27 1.38
N GLN A 166 0.12 -0.28 1.68
CA GLN A 166 0.27 -1.28 2.75
C GLN A 166 -0.01 -0.68 4.14
N GLY A 167 0.26 0.60 4.34
CA GLY A 167 -0.12 1.32 5.56
C GLY A 167 -1.64 1.41 5.74
N HIS A 168 -2.40 1.69 4.69
CA HIS A 168 -3.87 1.68 4.75
C HIS A 168 -4.42 0.26 4.98
N LYS A 169 -3.85 -0.74 4.33
CA LYS A 169 -4.21 -2.15 4.55
C LYS A 169 -3.92 -2.62 5.97
N LEU A 170 -2.78 -2.21 6.55
CA LEU A 170 -2.45 -2.48 7.95
C LEU A 170 -3.48 -1.87 8.89
N MET A 171 -3.79 -0.58 8.71
CA MET A 171 -4.79 0.12 9.51
C MET A 171 -6.16 -0.58 9.43
N SER A 172 -6.59 -0.98 8.24
CA SER A 172 -7.87 -1.67 8.04
C SER A 172 -7.88 -3.04 8.71
N SER A 173 -6.83 -3.84 8.56
CA SER A 173 -6.71 -5.16 9.20
C SER A 173 -6.73 -5.06 10.73
N ILE A 174 -5.99 -4.11 11.32
CA ILE A 174 -6.00 -3.86 12.76
C ILE A 174 -7.41 -3.55 13.25
N ASN A 175 -8.10 -2.63 12.56
CA ASN A 175 -9.44 -2.22 12.96
C ASN A 175 -10.47 -3.35 12.80
N ALA A 176 -10.32 -4.21 11.78
CA ALA A 176 -11.18 -5.38 11.61
C ALA A 176 -11.00 -6.39 12.76
N VAL A 177 -9.76 -6.69 13.16
CA VAL A 177 -9.48 -7.59 14.30
C VAL A 177 -10.02 -7.00 15.62
N ILE A 178 -9.87 -5.69 15.85
CA ILE A 178 -10.44 -5.04 17.04
C ILE A 178 -11.97 -5.14 17.01
N ALA A 179 -12.60 -4.86 15.87
CA ALA A 179 -14.05 -4.93 15.70
C ALA A 179 -14.60 -6.34 16.00
N GLU A 180 -13.92 -7.37 15.51
CA GLU A 180 -14.27 -8.76 15.79
C GLU A 180 -14.16 -9.07 17.28
N GLN A 181 -13.04 -8.75 17.93
CA GLN A 181 -12.81 -9.03 19.34
C GLN A 181 -13.68 -8.19 20.29
N THR A 182 -14.16 -7.03 19.83
CA THR A 182 -15.10 -6.19 20.59
C THR A 182 -16.56 -6.43 20.22
N GLN A 183 -16.83 -7.41 19.34
CA GLN A 183 -18.17 -7.77 18.88
C GLN A 183 -18.93 -6.57 18.29
N ALA A 184 -18.28 -5.83 17.39
CA ALA A 184 -18.91 -4.74 16.66
C ALA A 184 -20.18 -5.21 15.95
N ILE A 185 -21.23 -4.38 15.99
CA ILE A 185 -22.54 -4.70 15.41
C ILE A 185 -22.68 -4.19 13.98
N ALA A 186 -21.98 -3.13 13.64
CA ALA A 186 -21.97 -2.52 12.31
C ALA A 186 -20.66 -1.76 12.05
N MET A 187 -20.46 -1.37 10.80
CA MET A 187 -19.38 -0.49 10.36
C MET A 187 -19.97 0.62 9.49
N MET A 188 -19.62 1.87 9.77
CA MET A 188 -19.86 3.00 8.89
C MET A 188 -18.67 3.15 7.93
N TRP A 189 -18.92 3.11 6.61
CA TRP A 189 -17.91 3.34 5.59
C TRP A 189 -17.53 4.81 5.52
N ARG A 190 -16.23 5.10 5.43
CA ARG A 190 -15.70 6.45 5.21
C ARG A 190 -14.79 6.46 3.99
N SER A 191 -15.21 7.18 2.97
CA SER A 191 -14.46 7.35 1.72
C SER A 191 -13.58 8.61 1.74
N HIS A 192 -12.46 8.55 1.04
CA HIS A 192 -11.55 9.68 0.82
C HIS A 192 -11.83 10.46 -0.47
N TRP A 193 -13.01 10.33 -1.07
CA TRP A 193 -13.35 10.92 -2.37
C TRP A 193 -13.15 12.45 -2.45
N ARG A 194 -13.19 13.15 -1.31
CA ARG A 194 -12.98 14.61 -1.23
C ARG A 194 -11.51 15.05 -1.23
N GLN A 195 -10.57 14.10 -1.17
CA GLN A 195 -9.15 14.45 -1.16
C GLN A 195 -8.70 14.86 -2.57
N ALA A 196 -8.18 16.07 -2.71
CA ALA A 196 -7.64 16.56 -3.97
C ALA A 196 -6.53 15.63 -4.50
N GLY A 197 -6.57 15.34 -5.80
CA GLY A 197 -5.59 14.46 -6.46
C GLY A 197 -5.69 12.97 -6.09
N TYR A 198 -6.77 12.56 -5.42
CA TYR A 198 -7.04 11.14 -5.16
C TYR A 198 -8.06 10.61 -6.18
N ASP A 199 -7.62 9.62 -6.96
CA ASP A 199 -8.47 8.89 -7.90
C ASP A 199 -9.31 7.86 -7.13
N TYR A 200 -10.53 8.26 -6.78
CA TYR A 200 -11.47 7.44 -6.02
C TYR A 200 -12.37 6.60 -6.93
N ARG A 201 -12.82 5.47 -6.43
CA ARG A 201 -13.81 4.64 -7.12
C ARG A 201 -15.23 5.17 -6.89
N PRO A 202 -16.09 5.25 -7.94
CA PRO A 202 -17.46 5.74 -7.80
C PRO A 202 -18.27 5.01 -6.73
N ASP A 203 -18.22 3.67 -6.71
CA ASP A 203 -18.90 2.85 -5.72
C ASP A 203 -18.42 3.10 -4.27
N HIS A 204 -17.12 3.37 -4.08
CA HIS A 204 -16.59 3.76 -2.76
C HIS A 204 -17.08 5.14 -2.31
N LYS A 205 -17.32 6.07 -3.26
CA LYS A 205 -17.95 7.35 -2.95
C LYS A 205 -19.41 7.16 -2.53
N GLU A 206 -20.15 6.29 -3.21
CA GLU A 206 -21.54 5.98 -2.89
C GLU A 206 -21.70 5.31 -1.51
N ARG A 207 -20.68 4.56 -1.09
CA ARG A 207 -20.65 3.94 0.25
C ARG A 207 -20.35 4.95 1.37
N ASP A 208 -19.91 6.19 1.07
CA ASP A 208 -19.52 7.15 2.11
C ASP A 208 -20.68 7.43 3.08
N LYS A 209 -20.43 7.21 4.37
CA LYS A 209 -21.38 7.30 5.50
C LYS A 209 -22.49 6.24 5.54
N ARG A 210 -22.46 5.24 4.66
CA ARG A 210 -23.40 4.12 4.76
C ARG A 210 -22.97 3.14 5.84
N PHE A 211 -23.97 2.48 6.44
CA PHE A 211 -23.79 1.52 7.53
C PHE A 211 -24.03 0.10 7.04
N TYR A 212 -23.02 -0.74 7.23
CA TYR A 212 -23.06 -2.17 6.92
C TYR A 212 -23.05 -2.99 8.20
N VAL A 213 -24.02 -3.87 8.36
CA VAL A 213 -24.21 -4.66 9.57
C VAL A 213 -23.31 -5.88 9.55
N VAL A 214 -22.73 -6.22 10.70
CA VAL A 214 -22.02 -7.49 10.89
C VAL A 214 -23.06 -8.61 10.99
N ARG A 215 -23.06 -9.50 9.98
CA ARG A 215 -23.93 -10.67 9.94
C ARG A 215 -23.65 -11.55 11.17
N GLY A 216 -24.66 -11.93 11.89
CA GLY A 216 -24.49 -12.69 13.12
C GLY A 216 -24.14 -11.86 14.37
N SER A 217 -24.11 -10.51 14.28
CA SER A 217 -23.94 -9.67 15.47
C SER A 217 -25.07 -9.88 16.48
N TRP A 218 -24.74 -9.72 17.75
CA TRP A 218 -25.72 -9.90 18.86
C TRP A 218 -26.97 -9.02 18.69
N ALA A 219 -26.79 -7.79 18.20
CA ALA A 219 -27.88 -6.84 18.00
C ALA A 219 -28.85 -7.29 16.88
N LEU A 220 -28.32 -7.86 15.80
CA LEU A 220 -29.12 -8.42 14.71
C LEU A 220 -29.83 -9.69 15.14
N GLN A 221 -29.13 -10.62 15.82
CA GLN A 221 -29.72 -11.87 16.33
C GLN A 221 -30.88 -11.63 17.33
N GLN A 222 -30.76 -10.59 18.14
CA GLN A 222 -31.81 -10.19 19.09
C GLN A 222 -32.94 -9.39 18.43
N GLY A 223 -32.84 -9.10 17.12
CA GLY A 223 -33.85 -8.32 16.40
C GLY A 223 -33.94 -6.85 16.84
N LEU A 224 -32.82 -6.28 17.34
CA LEU A 224 -32.73 -4.89 17.79
C LEU A 224 -32.43 -3.92 16.66
N ILE A 225 -31.80 -4.40 15.57
CA ILE A 225 -31.42 -3.61 14.40
C ILE A 225 -31.89 -4.26 13.10
N THR A 226 -32.04 -3.45 12.07
CA THR A 226 -32.23 -3.88 10.67
C THR A 226 -30.89 -4.05 9.97
N LYS A 227 -30.88 -4.60 8.74
CA LYS A 227 -29.65 -4.76 7.98
C LYS A 227 -29.04 -3.44 7.44
N GLY A 228 -29.74 -2.32 7.60
CA GLY A 228 -29.29 -1.03 7.08
C GLY A 228 -29.03 -1.04 5.57
N ASP A 229 -27.87 -0.52 5.13
CA ASP A 229 -27.45 -0.50 3.72
C ASP A 229 -26.98 -1.86 3.19
N GLY A 230 -26.87 -2.87 4.04
CA GLY A 230 -26.44 -4.22 3.68
C GLY A 230 -25.57 -4.87 4.75
N TYR A 231 -24.95 -6.00 4.40
CA TYR A 231 -24.03 -6.70 5.29
C TYR A 231 -22.57 -6.40 4.92
N LEU A 232 -21.72 -6.42 5.95
CA LEU A 232 -20.30 -6.13 5.79
C LEU A 232 -19.57 -7.18 4.94
N ASP A 233 -20.03 -8.42 4.96
CA ASP A 233 -19.50 -9.53 4.19
C ASP A 233 -19.99 -9.58 2.71
N GLU A 234 -20.86 -8.66 2.32
CA GLU A 234 -21.36 -8.52 0.94
C GLU A 234 -20.57 -7.45 0.14
N ILE A 235 -19.65 -6.75 0.79
CA ILE A 235 -18.82 -5.70 0.17
C ILE A 235 -17.34 -5.95 0.41
N THR A 236 -16.50 -5.39 -0.46
CA THR A 236 -15.05 -5.32 -0.19
C THR A 236 -14.80 -4.51 1.07
N GLN A 237 -13.80 -4.92 1.86
CA GLN A 237 -13.44 -4.15 3.06
C GLN A 237 -12.74 -2.82 2.69
N PRO A 238 -12.82 -1.79 3.54
CA PRO A 238 -12.02 -0.59 3.36
C PRO A 238 -10.54 -0.93 3.22
N ALA A 239 -9.85 -0.33 2.25
CA ALA A 239 -8.44 -0.57 1.91
C ALA A 239 -8.11 -1.99 1.37
N GLU A 240 -9.08 -2.84 1.08
CA GLU A 240 -8.84 -4.15 0.47
C GLU A 240 -8.28 -4.02 -0.96
N GLU A 241 -8.90 -3.17 -1.75
CA GLU A 241 -8.48 -2.94 -3.13
C GLU A 241 -7.17 -2.14 -3.22
N PRO A 242 -6.40 -2.33 -4.31
CA PRO A 242 -5.15 -1.58 -4.50
C PRO A 242 -5.35 -0.06 -4.42
N PHE A 243 -4.52 0.59 -3.62
CA PHE A 243 -4.51 2.04 -3.39
C PHE A 243 -5.78 2.64 -2.80
N CYS A 244 -6.71 1.82 -2.32
CA CYS A 244 -7.89 2.29 -1.60
C CYS A 244 -7.49 2.95 -0.27
N ARG A 245 -8.03 4.14 0.01
CA ARG A 245 -7.79 4.91 1.25
C ARG A 245 -8.99 5.01 2.15
N CYS A 246 -10.07 4.29 1.83
CA CYS A 246 -11.25 4.22 2.66
C CYS A 246 -10.94 3.58 4.01
N TYR A 247 -11.75 3.89 5.02
CA TYR A 247 -11.67 3.27 6.34
C TYR A 247 -13.06 3.05 6.93
N GLY A 248 -13.16 2.11 7.86
CA GLY A 248 -14.37 1.82 8.63
C GLY A 248 -14.36 2.52 9.99
N VAL A 249 -15.52 2.97 10.43
CA VAL A 249 -15.78 3.35 11.83
C VAL A 249 -16.71 2.28 12.38
N TYR A 250 -16.25 1.51 13.34
CA TYR A 250 -16.99 0.37 13.88
C TYR A 250 -17.86 0.78 15.04
N VAL A 251 -19.06 0.24 15.07
CA VAL A 251 -20.11 0.53 16.05
C VAL A 251 -20.32 -0.69 16.94
N ASN A 252 -20.22 -0.48 18.25
CA ASN A 252 -20.31 -1.55 19.25
C ASN A 252 -21.58 -1.45 20.12
N ASN A 253 -22.38 -0.39 19.98
CA ASN A 253 -23.58 -0.16 20.78
C ASN A 253 -24.70 0.45 19.92
N LEU A 254 -25.94 0.27 20.36
CA LEU A 254 -27.12 0.76 19.64
C LEU A 254 -27.21 2.30 19.56
N ARG A 255 -26.55 2.99 20.48
CA ARG A 255 -26.62 4.46 20.60
C ARG A 255 -25.93 5.17 19.47
N ASP A 256 -24.91 4.53 18.89
CA ASP A 256 -24.07 5.08 17.83
C ASP A 256 -24.60 4.73 16.42
N LEU A 257 -25.73 4.01 16.34
CA LEU A 257 -26.40 3.71 15.08
C LEU A 257 -27.40 4.82 14.70
N PRO A 258 -27.64 5.05 13.40
CA PRO A 258 -28.75 5.87 12.94
C PRO A 258 -30.10 5.35 13.48
N PRO A 259 -31.01 6.23 13.89
CA PRO A 259 -32.32 5.83 14.46
C PRO A 259 -33.14 4.94 13.53
N GLU A 260 -33.01 5.12 12.21
CA GLU A 260 -33.70 4.32 11.19
C GLU A 260 -33.23 2.87 11.13
N MET A 261 -32.05 2.56 11.62
CA MET A 261 -31.55 1.19 11.73
C MET A 261 -32.07 0.46 12.95
N LEU A 262 -32.63 1.14 13.94
CA LEU A 262 -33.19 0.55 15.14
C LEU A 262 -34.60 0.04 14.85
N THR A 263 -34.86 -1.21 15.19
CA THR A 263 -36.23 -1.74 15.27
C THR A 263 -36.98 -1.08 16.43
N GLU A 264 -38.31 -1.28 16.52
CA GLU A 264 -39.07 -0.82 17.67
C GLU A 264 -38.56 -1.42 18.99
N LYS A 265 -38.20 -2.72 18.96
CA LYS A 265 -37.55 -3.40 20.08
C LYS A 265 -36.21 -2.77 20.45
N GLY A 266 -35.41 -2.40 19.47
CA GLY A 266 -34.11 -1.74 19.68
C GLY A 266 -34.26 -0.36 20.30
N ARG A 267 -35.24 0.43 19.87
CA ARG A 267 -35.54 1.75 20.46
C ARG A 267 -35.95 1.63 21.92
N ARG A 268 -36.84 0.70 22.24
CA ARG A 268 -37.26 0.41 23.64
C ARG A 268 -36.07 0.01 24.52
N ALA A 269 -35.23 -0.91 24.04
CA ALA A 269 -34.03 -1.34 24.77
C ALA A 269 -33.04 -0.17 25.00
N LEU A 270 -32.92 0.77 24.04
CA LEU A 270 -32.10 1.94 24.20
C LEU A 270 -32.67 2.91 25.26
N GLU A 271 -33.98 3.12 25.30
CA GLU A 271 -34.65 3.95 26.31
C GLU A 271 -34.54 3.36 27.73
N GLU A 272 -34.74 2.05 27.90
CA GLU A 272 -34.53 1.39 29.18
C GLU A 272 -33.15 1.54 29.74
N THR A 273 -32.11 1.55 28.87
CA THR A 273 -30.72 1.78 29.28
C THR A 273 -30.46 3.23 29.69
N ARG A 274 -31.25 4.21 29.19
CA ARG A 274 -31.15 5.62 29.60
C ARG A 274 -31.76 5.84 31.00
N ILE A 275 -32.87 5.16 31.30
CA ILE A 275 -33.59 5.29 32.56
C ILE A 275 -32.82 4.62 33.71
N ARG A 276 -32.04 3.55 33.43
CA ARG A 276 -31.28 2.80 34.43
C ARG A 276 -29.91 3.42 34.80
N LYS A 277 -29.50 4.53 34.17
CA LYS A 277 -28.30 5.27 34.63
C LYS A 277 -28.73 6.22 35.74
N PRO A 278 -28.18 6.04 36.97
CA PRO A 278 -28.39 6.99 38.07
C PRO A 278 -27.77 8.34 37.73
#